data_740aab6dfa95e488faf7f442b87e4cbb
#
_entry.id   740aab6dfa95e488faf7f442b87e4cbb
#
_cell.length_a   1.000
_cell.length_b   1.000
_cell.length_c   1.000
_cell.angle_alpha   90.00
_cell.angle_beta   90.00
_cell.angle_gamma   90.00
#
_symmetry.space_group_name_H-M   'P 1'
#
loop_
_entity.id
_entity.type
_entity.pdbx_description
1 polymer ?
#
loop_
_entity_poly.entity_id
_entity_poly.type
_entity_poly.pdbx_seq_one_letter_code
_entity_poly.pdbx_strand_id
1 'polypeptide(L)'
;MTVLDTNVVGIVLPTIARDLQASFAEVEWVISTYVLCFAALLLPAGSIADRYGRRRVFLFGIALFAASSLACGLAPSAPGLYLARAVQGVGSAFLLAPALAIIGHTFHDEKARSHAWAIWGGIMGLTMVVSPLIGGVISSSLGWRWAFYINIPVCLLLAAAVVTLVDESRDPVPRTLDIPGIALFALGMFSATWALIAGPSHGWSSIPVLVSMIGGLLFFAVFVWVEKRRTHPMLDLELFTARPFVGAVLAMLAYASSAQVMASLLPLFLQNGRGNGVLQAGIAMLPFAIAMLIFPQVGRRLSPYLESAGILALGLLIVALGNLILMFAAVQQGELLLICGMAILGTGGGLLNGETQKAIMGTVSRSRAGMASGISTTSRFTGILLGFAGLGAVLASGVKSAVESRLIDAGVSAKPGFSEYVMAGDFERAIALYPHDLTETLKGLAQQSYSQGFAGAFVIAALFSLLASAGVYVLMRSKKAIALQNVSKNTCR
;
A
#
# COMPACT_ATOMS: atom_id res chain seq x y z
N MET A 1 1.90 -14.17 3.61
CA MET A 1 1.16 -14.51 2.39
C MET A 1 0.55 -13.27 1.73
N THR A 2 -0.38 -12.55 2.34
CA THR A 2 -1.00 -11.34 1.79
C THR A 2 0.01 -10.26 1.37
N VAL A 3 1.05 -10.03 2.18
CA VAL A 3 2.15 -9.09 1.87
C VAL A 3 3.06 -9.61 0.75
N LEU A 4 3.34 -10.91 0.74
CA LEU A 4 4.10 -11.55 -0.35
C LEU A 4 3.39 -11.33 -1.68
N ASP A 5 2.09 -11.69 -1.74
CA ASP A 5 1.25 -11.56 -2.92
C ASP A 5 1.26 -10.14 -3.48
N THR A 6 1.02 -9.13 -2.63
CA THR A 6 0.99 -7.73 -3.06
C THR A 6 2.33 -7.27 -3.65
N ASN A 7 3.45 -7.62 -3.02
CA ASN A 7 4.78 -7.21 -3.49
C ASN A 7 5.22 -7.98 -4.75
N VAL A 8 4.94 -9.28 -4.83
CA VAL A 8 5.23 -10.08 -6.02
C VAL A 8 4.43 -9.58 -7.21
N VAL A 9 3.13 -9.30 -7.03
CA VAL A 9 2.28 -8.73 -8.08
C VAL A 9 2.83 -7.39 -8.57
N GLY A 10 3.30 -6.52 -7.67
CA GLY A 10 3.95 -5.25 -8.06
C GLY A 10 5.12 -5.43 -9.04
N ILE A 11 5.95 -6.47 -8.84
CA ILE A 11 7.08 -6.78 -9.74
C ILE A 11 6.62 -7.27 -11.10
N VAL A 12 5.55 -8.05 -11.18
CA VAL A 12 5.09 -8.67 -12.42
C VAL A 12 4.08 -7.82 -13.19
N LEU A 13 3.67 -6.67 -12.66
CA LEU A 13 2.69 -5.77 -13.30
C LEU A 13 3.05 -5.39 -14.75
N PRO A 14 4.30 -5.01 -15.08
CA PRO A 14 4.64 -4.68 -16.46
C PRO A 14 4.50 -5.87 -17.40
N THR A 15 4.77 -7.08 -16.90
CA THR A 15 4.61 -8.31 -17.69
C THR A 15 3.12 -8.64 -17.89
N ILE A 16 2.29 -8.43 -16.85
CA ILE A 16 0.82 -8.55 -16.92
C ILE A 16 0.26 -7.58 -17.95
N ALA A 17 0.70 -6.31 -17.90
CA ALA A 17 0.25 -5.27 -18.83
C ALA A 17 0.47 -5.68 -20.28
N ARG A 18 1.67 -6.18 -20.60
CA ARG A 18 2.04 -6.64 -21.95
C ARG A 18 1.28 -7.88 -22.38
N ASP A 19 1.22 -8.92 -21.54
CA ASP A 19 0.59 -10.19 -21.87
C ASP A 19 -0.93 -10.08 -22.07
N LEU A 20 -1.60 -9.31 -21.20
CA LEU A 20 -3.05 -9.07 -21.29
C LEU A 20 -3.42 -7.84 -22.12
N GLN A 21 -2.45 -7.14 -22.71
CA GLN A 21 -2.63 -5.91 -23.46
C GLN A 21 -3.44 -4.86 -22.66
N ALA A 22 -3.19 -4.80 -21.36
CA ALA A 22 -3.93 -3.98 -20.41
C ALA A 22 -3.53 -2.50 -20.50
N SER A 23 -4.51 -1.61 -20.41
CA SER A 23 -4.29 -0.19 -20.22
C SER A 23 -3.68 0.10 -18.85
N PHE A 24 -3.09 1.29 -18.68
CA PHE A 24 -2.55 1.69 -17.37
C PHE A 24 -3.61 1.67 -16.26
N ALA A 25 -4.83 2.13 -16.55
CA ALA A 25 -5.94 2.09 -15.61
C ALA A 25 -6.31 0.65 -15.20
N GLU A 26 -6.30 -0.31 -16.13
CA GLU A 26 -6.57 -1.71 -15.82
C GLU A 26 -5.47 -2.31 -14.95
N VAL A 27 -4.20 -1.94 -15.16
CA VAL A 27 -3.07 -2.33 -14.32
C VAL A 27 -3.24 -1.79 -12.88
N GLU A 28 -3.66 -0.53 -12.75
CA GLU A 28 -3.97 0.05 -11.44
C GLU A 28 -5.12 -0.68 -10.75
N TRP A 29 -6.15 -1.08 -11.50
CA TRP A 29 -7.25 -1.87 -10.97
C TRP A 29 -6.83 -3.25 -10.47
N VAL A 30 -5.83 -3.90 -11.05
CA VAL A 30 -5.29 -5.18 -10.56
C VAL A 30 -4.83 -5.08 -9.09
N ILE A 31 -4.24 -3.94 -8.69
CA ILE A 31 -3.84 -3.70 -7.30
C ILE A 31 -5.02 -3.16 -6.50
N SER A 32 -5.69 -2.15 -7.03
CA SER A 32 -6.69 -1.37 -6.29
C SER A 32 -7.89 -2.19 -5.86
N THR A 33 -8.41 -3.10 -6.70
CA THR A 33 -9.56 -3.95 -6.33
C THR A 33 -9.23 -4.90 -5.17
N TYR A 34 -8.03 -5.47 -5.17
CA TYR A 34 -7.55 -6.30 -4.07
C TYR A 34 -7.49 -5.50 -2.76
N VAL A 35 -6.81 -4.34 -2.79
CA VAL A 35 -6.62 -3.52 -1.59
C VAL A 35 -7.94 -2.94 -1.10
N LEU A 36 -8.83 -2.53 -2.01
CA LEU A 36 -10.17 -2.03 -1.71
C LEU A 36 -11.01 -3.06 -0.94
N CYS A 37 -11.16 -4.26 -1.52
CA CYS A 37 -11.96 -5.32 -0.89
C CYS A 37 -11.33 -5.78 0.42
N PHE A 38 -10.00 -5.84 0.48
CA PHE A 38 -9.28 -6.17 1.71
C PHE A 38 -9.52 -5.11 2.81
N ALA A 39 -9.35 -3.82 2.51
CA ALA A 39 -9.52 -2.74 3.48
C ALA A 39 -10.98 -2.64 3.99
N ALA A 40 -11.95 -2.72 3.06
CA ALA A 40 -13.36 -2.60 3.39
C ALA A 40 -13.86 -3.75 4.29
N LEU A 41 -13.32 -4.97 4.12
CA LEU A 41 -13.80 -6.16 4.81
C LEU A 41 -12.94 -6.62 5.99
N LEU A 42 -11.82 -5.95 6.26
CA LEU A 42 -10.90 -6.39 7.32
C LEU A 42 -11.54 -6.34 8.72
N LEU A 43 -12.20 -5.24 9.06
CA LEU A 43 -12.92 -5.09 10.34
C LEU A 43 -14.13 -6.03 10.44
N PRO A 44 -15.01 -6.12 9.42
CA PRO A 44 -16.07 -7.13 9.37
C PRO A 44 -15.57 -8.56 9.53
N ALA A 45 -14.49 -8.93 8.86
CA ALA A 45 -13.92 -10.28 8.94
C ALA A 45 -13.48 -10.63 10.38
N GLY A 46 -12.93 -9.67 11.13
CA GLY A 46 -12.62 -9.82 12.54
C GLY A 46 -13.87 -10.09 13.38
N SER A 47 -14.91 -9.27 13.23
CA SER A 47 -16.18 -9.44 13.94
C SER A 47 -16.90 -10.76 13.60
N ILE A 48 -16.83 -11.18 12.35
CA ILE A 48 -17.36 -12.46 11.89
C ILE A 48 -16.57 -13.61 12.53
N ALA A 49 -15.25 -13.52 12.61
CA ALA A 49 -14.39 -14.51 13.22
C ALA A 49 -14.68 -14.65 14.72
N ASP A 50 -14.85 -13.55 15.44
CA ASP A 50 -15.19 -13.55 16.85
C ASP A 50 -16.56 -14.20 17.10
N ARG A 51 -17.53 -14.01 16.20
CA ARG A 51 -18.88 -14.56 16.32
C ARG A 51 -18.97 -16.04 15.92
N TYR A 52 -18.43 -16.43 14.77
CA TYR A 52 -18.62 -17.75 14.17
C TYR A 52 -17.50 -18.75 14.45
N GLY A 53 -16.38 -18.26 15.00
CA GLY A 53 -15.21 -19.05 15.32
C GLY A 53 -14.01 -18.66 14.46
N ARG A 54 -12.90 -18.32 15.15
CA ARG A 54 -11.69 -17.78 14.51
C ARG A 54 -11.02 -18.80 13.59
N ARG A 55 -10.93 -20.06 14.01
CA ARG A 55 -10.36 -21.13 13.18
C ARG A 55 -11.17 -21.38 11.92
N ARG A 56 -12.51 -21.49 12.04
CA ARG A 56 -13.40 -21.74 10.90
C ARG A 56 -13.34 -20.61 9.89
N VAL A 57 -13.40 -19.37 10.34
CA VAL A 57 -13.36 -18.19 9.48
C VAL A 57 -11.97 -18.04 8.83
N PHE A 58 -10.91 -18.40 9.55
CA PHE A 58 -9.56 -18.42 9.00
C PHE A 58 -9.42 -19.46 7.87
N LEU A 59 -9.93 -20.68 8.06
CA LEU A 59 -9.94 -21.73 7.03
C LEU A 59 -10.76 -21.30 5.80
N PHE A 60 -11.92 -20.67 6.01
CA PHE A 60 -12.69 -20.07 4.91
C PHE A 60 -11.86 -19.03 4.13
N GLY A 61 -11.17 -18.12 4.84
CA GLY A 61 -10.27 -17.14 4.25
C GLY A 61 -9.16 -17.78 3.42
N ILE A 62 -8.50 -18.82 3.93
CA ILE A 62 -7.47 -19.60 3.22
C ILE A 62 -8.04 -20.23 1.94
N ALA A 63 -9.20 -20.88 2.03
CA ALA A 63 -9.84 -21.53 0.88
C ALA A 63 -10.23 -20.51 -0.21
N LEU A 64 -10.84 -19.39 0.20
CA LEU A 64 -11.24 -18.32 -0.72
C LEU A 64 -10.01 -17.66 -1.38
N PHE A 65 -8.95 -17.43 -0.61
CA PHE A 65 -7.70 -16.87 -1.14
C PHE A 65 -7.02 -17.84 -2.13
N ALA A 66 -6.99 -19.14 -1.85
CA ALA A 66 -6.44 -20.15 -2.75
C ALA A 66 -7.25 -20.25 -4.06
N ALA A 67 -8.59 -20.31 -3.95
CA ALA A 67 -9.46 -20.39 -5.12
C ALA A 67 -9.36 -19.13 -6.01
N SER A 68 -9.35 -17.95 -5.40
CA SER A 68 -9.18 -16.70 -6.13
C SER A 68 -7.77 -16.53 -6.70
N SER A 69 -6.73 -17.04 -6.04
CA SER A 69 -5.37 -17.10 -6.59
C SER A 69 -5.31 -17.97 -7.86
N LEU A 70 -6.00 -19.11 -7.84
CA LEU A 70 -6.14 -19.95 -9.04
C LEU A 70 -6.87 -19.18 -10.16
N ALA A 71 -7.96 -18.49 -9.84
CA ALA A 71 -8.71 -17.68 -10.80
C ALA A 71 -7.85 -16.53 -11.39
N CYS A 72 -7.01 -15.87 -10.55
CA CYS A 72 -6.06 -14.87 -11.02
C CYS A 72 -5.05 -15.44 -12.04
N GLY A 73 -4.48 -16.60 -11.73
CA GLY A 73 -3.52 -17.25 -12.64
C GLY A 73 -4.14 -17.76 -13.94
N LEU A 74 -5.44 -18.07 -13.94
CA LEU A 74 -6.20 -18.51 -15.12
C LEU A 74 -6.85 -17.36 -15.89
N ALA A 75 -6.74 -16.11 -15.41
CA ALA A 75 -7.41 -14.96 -16.02
C ALA A 75 -6.99 -14.74 -17.48
N PRO A 76 -7.95 -14.70 -18.42
CA PRO A 76 -7.67 -14.52 -19.85
C PRO A 76 -7.59 -13.03 -20.25
N SER A 77 -7.99 -12.12 -19.36
CA SER A 77 -8.07 -10.68 -19.64
C SER A 77 -7.84 -9.86 -18.36
N ALA A 78 -7.50 -8.58 -18.51
CA ALA A 78 -7.32 -7.68 -17.39
C ALA A 78 -8.60 -7.52 -16.53
N PRO A 79 -9.82 -7.35 -17.10
CA PRO A 79 -11.06 -7.37 -16.34
C PRO A 79 -11.27 -8.65 -15.53
N GLY A 80 -11.00 -9.82 -16.11
CA GLY A 80 -11.06 -11.09 -15.39
C GLY A 80 -10.08 -11.14 -14.22
N LEU A 81 -8.87 -10.62 -14.43
CA LEU A 81 -7.84 -10.58 -13.39
C LEU A 81 -8.22 -9.66 -12.23
N TYR A 82 -8.63 -8.40 -12.48
CA TYR A 82 -8.95 -7.51 -11.36
C TYR A 82 -10.24 -7.91 -10.63
N LEU A 83 -11.20 -8.58 -11.29
CA LEU A 83 -12.35 -9.18 -10.60
C LEU A 83 -11.92 -10.35 -9.68
N ALA A 84 -11.04 -11.23 -10.17
CA ALA A 84 -10.46 -12.29 -9.34
C ALA A 84 -9.65 -11.72 -8.18
N ARG A 85 -8.93 -10.61 -8.39
CA ARG A 85 -8.20 -9.86 -7.36
C ARG A 85 -9.14 -9.27 -6.30
N ALA A 86 -10.33 -8.79 -6.69
CA ALA A 86 -11.33 -8.32 -5.74
C ALA A 86 -11.75 -9.45 -4.78
N VAL A 87 -12.03 -10.65 -5.30
CA VAL A 87 -12.35 -11.83 -4.50
C VAL A 87 -11.17 -12.27 -3.63
N GLN A 88 -9.95 -12.18 -4.16
CA GLN A 88 -8.73 -12.48 -3.41
C GLN A 88 -8.51 -11.49 -2.24
N GLY A 89 -8.86 -10.21 -2.44
CA GLY A 89 -8.88 -9.19 -1.38
C GLY A 89 -9.85 -9.53 -0.25
N VAL A 90 -11.05 -10.03 -0.59
CA VAL A 90 -12.00 -10.57 0.40
C VAL A 90 -11.35 -11.72 1.17
N GLY A 91 -10.79 -12.73 0.47
CA GLY A 91 -10.08 -13.86 1.08
C GLY A 91 -8.97 -13.40 2.02
N SER A 92 -8.21 -12.37 1.64
CA SER A 92 -7.15 -11.77 2.45
C SER A 92 -7.64 -11.16 3.77
N ALA A 93 -8.81 -10.51 3.76
CA ALA A 93 -9.43 -9.96 4.96
C ALA A 93 -9.80 -11.08 5.95
N PHE A 94 -10.44 -12.13 5.43
CA PHE A 94 -10.83 -13.32 6.22
C PHE A 94 -9.64 -14.21 6.60
N LEU A 95 -8.46 -13.96 6.05
CA LEU A 95 -7.21 -14.61 6.43
C LEU A 95 -6.47 -13.80 7.51
N LEU A 96 -6.31 -12.49 7.32
CA LEU A 96 -5.48 -11.68 8.21
C LEU A 96 -6.16 -11.39 9.57
N ALA A 97 -7.42 -10.98 9.57
CA ALA A 97 -8.10 -10.57 10.80
C ALA A 97 -8.21 -11.72 11.82
N PRO A 98 -8.66 -12.95 11.45
CA PRO A 98 -8.67 -14.08 12.37
C PRO A 98 -7.27 -14.51 12.82
N ALA A 99 -6.24 -14.45 11.94
CA ALA A 99 -4.88 -14.81 12.32
C ALA A 99 -4.34 -13.93 13.46
N LEU A 100 -4.57 -12.61 13.39
CA LEU A 100 -4.18 -11.69 14.45
C LEU A 100 -4.95 -11.96 15.75
N ALA A 101 -6.25 -12.25 15.65
CA ALA A 101 -7.09 -12.59 16.80
C ALA A 101 -6.68 -13.92 17.45
N ILE A 102 -6.29 -14.93 16.68
CA ILE A 102 -5.76 -16.20 17.17
C ILE A 102 -4.47 -15.98 17.96
N ILE A 103 -3.51 -15.22 17.42
CA ILE A 103 -2.26 -14.88 18.14
C ILE A 103 -2.58 -14.20 19.48
N GLY A 104 -3.47 -13.21 19.47
CA GLY A 104 -3.87 -12.48 20.68
C GLY A 104 -4.56 -13.34 21.72
N HIS A 105 -5.31 -14.37 21.30
CA HIS A 105 -6.05 -15.28 22.17
C HIS A 105 -5.19 -16.45 22.70
N THR A 106 -4.33 -17.03 21.86
CA THR A 106 -3.55 -18.23 22.23
C THR A 106 -2.45 -17.91 23.23
N PHE A 107 -1.81 -16.75 23.15
CA PHE A 107 -0.70 -16.39 24.03
C PHE A 107 -1.17 -15.50 25.18
N HIS A 108 -1.53 -16.10 26.33
CA HIS A 108 -1.99 -15.38 27.53
C HIS A 108 -0.83 -14.71 28.28
N ASP A 109 0.33 -15.37 28.36
CA ASP A 109 1.52 -14.80 28.97
C ASP A 109 2.09 -13.65 28.15
N GLU A 110 2.45 -12.54 28.82
CA GLU A 110 2.91 -11.30 28.16
C GLU A 110 4.23 -11.51 27.39
N LYS A 111 5.16 -12.33 27.94
CA LYS A 111 6.44 -12.63 27.27
C LYS A 111 6.23 -13.51 26.04
N ALA A 112 5.39 -14.55 26.15
CA ALA A 112 5.06 -15.45 25.04
C ALA A 112 4.34 -14.69 23.92
N ARG A 113 3.40 -13.81 24.26
CA ARG A 113 2.70 -12.94 23.31
C ARG A 113 3.64 -11.94 22.62
N SER A 114 4.53 -11.31 23.38
CA SER A 114 5.56 -10.42 22.81
C SER A 114 6.48 -11.15 21.84
N HIS A 115 6.87 -12.39 22.16
CA HIS A 115 7.67 -13.23 21.29
C HIS A 115 6.94 -13.61 20.01
N ALA A 116 5.66 -13.98 20.08
CA ALA A 116 4.83 -14.29 18.92
C ALA A 116 4.69 -13.08 17.97
N TRP A 117 4.50 -11.87 18.52
CA TRP A 117 4.48 -10.64 17.73
C TRP A 117 5.84 -10.29 17.13
N ALA A 118 6.94 -10.61 17.82
CA ALA A 118 8.29 -10.41 17.28
C ALA A 118 8.56 -11.36 16.09
N ILE A 119 8.13 -12.62 16.19
CA ILE A 119 8.20 -13.59 15.06
C ILE A 119 7.35 -13.09 13.88
N TRP A 120 6.11 -12.67 14.14
CA TRP A 120 5.23 -12.10 13.11
C TRP A 120 5.88 -10.93 12.39
N GLY A 121 6.41 -9.97 13.13
CA GLY A 121 7.12 -8.81 12.56
C GLY A 121 8.37 -9.20 11.77
N GLY A 122 9.13 -10.17 12.26
CA GLY A 122 10.30 -10.72 11.57
C GLY A 122 9.94 -11.38 10.23
N ILE A 123 8.90 -12.21 10.21
CA ILE A 123 8.39 -12.84 8.98
C ILE A 123 7.88 -11.78 8.00
N MET A 124 7.17 -10.76 8.48
CA MET A 124 6.71 -9.64 7.62
C MET A 124 7.89 -8.88 6.99
N GLY A 125 8.94 -8.58 7.77
CA GLY A 125 10.16 -7.94 7.28
C GLY A 125 10.90 -8.81 6.26
N LEU A 126 11.08 -10.10 6.55
CA LEU A 126 11.70 -11.06 5.63
C LEU A 126 10.92 -11.15 4.32
N THR A 127 9.59 -11.22 4.41
CA THR A 127 8.71 -11.27 3.24
C THR A 127 8.90 -10.04 2.34
N MET A 128 9.02 -8.84 2.90
CA MET A 128 9.26 -7.62 2.12
C MET A 128 10.59 -7.66 1.36
N VAL A 129 11.65 -8.25 1.96
CA VAL A 129 12.96 -8.39 1.30
C VAL A 129 12.94 -9.44 0.20
N VAL A 130 12.30 -10.59 0.47
CA VAL A 130 12.36 -11.76 -0.43
C VAL A 130 11.35 -11.66 -1.57
N SER A 131 10.23 -10.96 -1.38
CA SER A 131 9.18 -10.83 -2.40
C SER A 131 9.66 -10.29 -3.75
N PRO A 132 10.46 -9.22 -3.84
CA PRO A 132 10.96 -8.74 -5.11
C PRO A 132 11.83 -9.77 -5.86
N LEU A 133 12.64 -10.52 -5.13
CA LEU A 133 13.49 -11.58 -5.70
C LEU A 133 12.65 -12.75 -6.20
N ILE A 134 11.71 -13.22 -5.38
CA ILE A 134 10.77 -14.30 -5.76
C ILE A 134 9.98 -13.86 -6.99
N GLY A 135 9.42 -12.64 -6.99
CA GLY A 135 8.66 -12.10 -8.13
C GLY A 135 9.49 -12.00 -9.39
N GLY A 136 10.75 -11.54 -9.28
CA GLY A 136 11.70 -11.45 -10.38
C GLY A 136 12.03 -12.82 -10.97
N VAL A 137 12.39 -13.81 -10.14
CA VAL A 137 12.73 -15.18 -10.57
C VAL A 137 11.52 -15.86 -11.19
N ILE A 138 10.36 -15.83 -10.52
CA ILE A 138 9.14 -16.47 -11.03
C ILE A 138 8.74 -15.87 -12.37
N SER A 139 8.70 -14.55 -12.48
CA SER A 139 8.25 -13.89 -13.71
C SER A 139 9.20 -14.14 -14.89
N SER A 140 10.51 -14.20 -14.64
CA SER A 140 11.50 -14.42 -15.70
C SER A 140 11.58 -15.88 -16.16
N SER A 141 11.30 -16.87 -15.29
CA SER A 141 11.48 -18.30 -15.60
C SER A 141 10.17 -19.03 -15.90
N LEU A 142 9.08 -18.69 -15.22
CA LEU A 142 7.80 -19.41 -15.30
C LEU A 142 6.64 -18.56 -15.84
N GLY A 143 6.83 -17.26 -15.92
CA GLY A 143 5.81 -16.28 -16.29
C GLY A 143 4.98 -15.77 -15.12
N TRP A 144 4.30 -14.62 -15.34
CA TRP A 144 3.59 -13.89 -14.31
C TRP A 144 2.45 -14.67 -13.61
N ARG A 145 1.84 -15.63 -14.30
CA ARG A 145 0.74 -16.44 -13.75
C ARG A 145 1.17 -17.25 -12.53
N TRP A 146 2.43 -17.65 -12.48
CA TRP A 146 2.99 -18.36 -11.33
C TRP A 146 3.12 -17.51 -10.07
N ALA A 147 3.11 -16.18 -10.19
CA ALA A 147 3.01 -15.30 -9.05
C ALA A 147 1.74 -15.52 -8.21
N PHE A 148 0.67 -16.02 -8.85
CA PHE A 148 -0.57 -16.41 -8.19
C PHE A 148 -0.59 -17.89 -7.81
N TYR A 149 -0.12 -18.78 -8.68
CA TYR A 149 -0.13 -20.22 -8.40
C TYR A 149 0.71 -20.62 -7.20
N ILE A 150 1.79 -19.91 -6.89
CA ILE A 150 2.64 -20.17 -5.72
C ILE A 150 1.86 -20.04 -4.40
N ASN A 151 0.77 -19.28 -4.37
CA ASN A 151 -0.09 -19.14 -3.22
C ASN A 151 -0.82 -20.44 -2.88
N ILE A 152 -1.13 -21.30 -3.85
CA ILE A 152 -1.94 -22.50 -3.66
C ILE A 152 -1.26 -23.52 -2.74
N PRO A 153 0.00 -23.98 -3.01
CA PRO A 153 0.66 -24.91 -2.10
C PRO A 153 0.88 -24.29 -0.71
N VAL A 154 1.15 -23.01 -0.62
CA VAL A 154 1.29 -22.33 0.69
C VAL A 154 -0.04 -22.32 1.45
N CYS A 155 -1.16 -22.07 0.76
CA CYS A 155 -2.50 -22.16 1.35
C CYS A 155 -2.83 -23.58 1.84
N LEU A 156 -2.49 -24.60 1.08
CA LEU A 156 -2.73 -26.00 1.47
C LEU A 156 -1.94 -26.38 2.73
N LEU A 157 -0.66 -26.01 2.78
CA LEU A 157 0.18 -26.22 3.96
C LEU A 157 -0.34 -25.44 5.18
N LEU A 158 -0.76 -24.17 4.98
CA LEU A 158 -1.33 -23.35 6.03
C LEU A 158 -2.66 -23.94 6.53
N ALA A 159 -3.53 -24.39 5.64
CA ALA A 159 -4.79 -25.04 6.01
C ALA A 159 -4.55 -26.31 6.84
N ALA A 160 -3.62 -27.15 6.41
CA ALA A 160 -3.23 -28.35 7.15
C ALA A 160 -2.71 -27.98 8.55
N ALA A 161 -1.83 -26.99 8.65
CA ALA A 161 -1.31 -26.52 9.95
C ALA A 161 -2.43 -25.97 10.85
N VAL A 162 -3.36 -25.19 10.30
CA VAL A 162 -4.48 -24.62 11.06
C VAL A 162 -5.43 -25.72 11.56
N VAL A 163 -5.70 -26.73 10.72
CA VAL A 163 -6.56 -27.87 11.12
C VAL A 163 -5.94 -28.68 12.23
N THR A 164 -4.62 -28.83 12.26
CA THR A 164 -3.92 -29.68 13.22
C THR A 164 -3.47 -28.97 14.49
N LEU A 165 -3.14 -27.68 14.40
CA LEU A 165 -2.43 -26.97 15.47
C LEU A 165 -3.25 -25.84 16.13
N VAL A 166 -4.38 -25.43 15.52
CA VAL A 166 -5.17 -24.31 16.04
C VAL A 166 -6.50 -24.80 16.60
N ASP A 167 -6.74 -24.54 17.87
CA ASP A 167 -8.02 -24.81 18.51
C ASP A 167 -9.07 -23.75 18.14
N GLU A 168 -10.35 -24.15 18.13
CA GLU A 168 -11.44 -23.23 17.88
C GLU A 168 -11.62 -22.26 19.04
N SER A 169 -11.72 -20.97 18.75
CA SER A 169 -11.99 -19.95 19.76
C SER A 169 -13.04 -18.94 19.26
N ARG A 170 -13.84 -18.43 20.18
CA ARG A 170 -14.91 -17.46 19.91
C ARG A 170 -14.93 -16.39 20.99
N ASP A 171 -15.49 -15.23 20.69
CA ASP A 171 -15.82 -14.24 21.72
C ASP A 171 -17.18 -14.63 22.36
N PRO A 172 -17.28 -14.72 23.69
CA PRO A 172 -18.54 -14.97 24.37
C PRO A 172 -19.57 -13.85 24.16
N VAL A 173 -19.15 -12.61 23.85
CA VAL A 173 -20.03 -11.46 23.61
C VAL A 173 -19.65 -10.80 22.28
N PRO A 174 -20.02 -11.41 21.14
CA PRO A 174 -19.65 -10.88 19.83
C PRO A 174 -20.38 -9.56 19.52
N ARG A 175 -19.62 -8.61 18.94
CA ARG A 175 -20.19 -7.33 18.50
C ARG A 175 -21.12 -7.52 17.28
N THR A 176 -22.14 -6.65 17.17
CA THR A 176 -22.99 -6.60 15.99
C THR A 176 -22.24 -5.98 14.81
N LEU A 177 -22.48 -6.51 13.60
CA LEU A 177 -21.90 -5.97 12.38
C LEU A 177 -22.59 -4.66 11.99
N ASP A 178 -21.84 -3.63 11.73
CA ASP A 178 -22.33 -2.38 11.15
C ASP A 178 -22.33 -2.44 9.62
N ILE A 179 -23.32 -3.17 9.05
CA ILE A 179 -23.46 -3.34 7.60
C ILE A 179 -23.56 -2.00 6.86
N PRO A 180 -24.36 -1.00 7.31
CA PRO A 180 -24.41 0.30 6.65
C PRO A 180 -23.07 1.05 6.67
N GLY A 181 -22.34 1.04 7.79
CA GLY A 181 -21.03 1.65 7.88
C GLY A 181 -20.02 1.01 6.90
N ILE A 182 -20.00 -0.33 6.84
CA ILE A 182 -19.17 -1.09 5.90
C ILE A 182 -19.50 -0.72 4.44
N ALA A 183 -20.79 -0.70 4.08
CA ALA A 183 -21.23 -0.40 2.72
C ALA A 183 -20.88 1.05 2.32
N LEU A 184 -21.13 2.02 3.20
CA LEU A 184 -20.83 3.43 2.95
C LEU A 184 -19.32 3.68 2.83
N PHE A 185 -18.51 3.04 3.68
CA PHE A 185 -17.05 3.11 3.59
C PHE A 185 -16.54 2.51 2.28
N ALA A 186 -17.01 1.32 1.92
CA ALA A 186 -16.62 0.65 0.67
C ALA A 186 -17.02 1.47 -0.57
N LEU A 187 -18.25 2.02 -0.61
CA LEU A 187 -18.73 2.87 -1.71
C LEU A 187 -17.93 4.18 -1.80
N GLY A 188 -17.62 4.81 -0.67
CA GLY A 188 -16.79 6.01 -0.63
C GLY A 188 -15.39 5.76 -1.16
N MET A 189 -14.76 4.67 -0.71
CA MET A 189 -13.44 4.26 -1.19
C MET A 189 -13.45 3.89 -2.67
N PHE A 190 -14.46 3.14 -3.13
CA PHE A 190 -14.59 2.77 -4.55
C PHE A 190 -14.74 4.02 -5.43
N SER A 191 -15.65 4.93 -5.05
CA SER A 191 -15.90 6.16 -5.82
C SER A 191 -14.66 7.06 -5.89
N ALA A 192 -13.96 7.26 -4.77
CA ALA A 192 -12.74 8.04 -4.74
C ALA A 192 -11.63 7.41 -5.60
N THR A 193 -11.45 6.09 -5.49
CA THR A 193 -10.46 5.34 -6.26
C THR A 193 -10.76 5.40 -7.75
N TRP A 194 -12.02 5.18 -8.13
CA TRP A 194 -12.44 5.24 -9.53
C TRP A 194 -12.19 6.63 -10.14
N ALA A 195 -12.53 7.69 -9.42
CA ALA A 195 -12.29 9.05 -9.88
C ALA A 195 -10.81 9.35 -10.12
N LEU A 196 -9.94 8.89 -9.20
CA LEU A 196 -8.49 9.07 -9.33
C LEU A 196 -7.91 8.29 -10.51
N ILE A 197 -8.32 7.03 -10.71
CA ILE A 197 -7.84 6.19 -11.83
C ILE A 197 -8.39 6.68 -13.18
N ALA A 198 -9.65 7.11 -13.24
CA ALA A 198 -10.29 7.56 -14.47
C ALA A 198 -9.91 8.99 -14.87
N GLY A 199 -9.51 9.83 -13.92
CA GLY A 199 -9.19 11.25 -14.13
C GLY A 199 -8.20 11.51 -15.27
N PRO A 200 -7.03 10.83 -15.33
CA PRO A 200 -6.04 11.05 -16.40
C PRO A 200 -6.53 10.70 -17.81
N SER A 201 -7.38 9.67 -17.94
CA SER A 201 -7.86 9.19 -19.24
C SER A 201 -9.14 9.91 -19.72
N HIS A 202 -10.09 10.17 -18.81
CA HIS A 202 -11.37 10.80 -19.13
C HIS A 202 -11.37 12.33 -18.99
N GLY A 203 -10.32 12.89 -18.35
CA GLY A 203 -10.26 14.30 -17.98
C GLY A 203 -10.89 14.60 -16.62
N TRP A 204 -10.19 15.39 -15.81
CA TRP A 204 -10.61 15.74 -14.44
C TRP A 204 -11.93 16.51 -14.36
N SER A 205 -12.32 17.22 -15.42
CA SER A 205 -13.55 17.99 -15.53
C SER A 205 -14.71 17.18 -16.12
N SER A 206 -14.52 15.93 -16.50
CA SER A 206 -15.58 15.10 -17.06
C SER A 206 -16.67 14.79 -16.03
N ILE A 207 -17.93 14.74 -16.49
CA ILE A 207 -19.09 14.48 -15.61
C ILE A 207 -18.92 13.19 -14.80
N PRO A 208 -18.51 12.04 -15.38
CA PRO A 208 -18.35 10.81 -14.61
C PRO A 208 -17.31 10.94 -13.49
N VAL A 209 -16.17 11.62 -13.74
CA VAL A 209 -15.12 11.83 -12.72
C VAL A 209 -15.62 12.75 -11.61
N LEU A 210 -16.26 13.88 -11.95
CA LEU A 210 -16.82 14.80 -10.96
C LEU A 210 -17.91 14.16 -10.11
N VAL A 211 -18.83 13.41 -10.74
CA VAL A 211 -19.89 12.67 -10.01
C VAL A 211 -19.29 11.65 -9.05
N SER A 212 -18.23 10.94 -9.44
CA SER A 212 -17.57 9.97 -8.58
C SER A 212 -16.79 10.64 -7.44
N MET A 213 -16.13 11.78 -7.67
CA MET A 213 -15.48 12.56 -6.61
C MET A 213 -16.48 13.06 -5.57
N ILE A 214 -17.56 13.72 -6.05
CA ILE A 214 -18.62 14.25 -5.18
C ILE A 214 -19.34 13.10 -4.46
N GLY A 215 -19.65 12.03 -5.17
CA GLY A 215 -20.27 10.82 -4.62
C GLY A 215 -19.41 10.19 -3.52
N GLY A 216 -18.10 10.08 -3.73
CA GLY A 216 -17.16 9.59 -2.73
C GLY A 216 -17.16 10.43 -1.45
N LEU A 217 -17.07 11.76 -1.60
CA LEU A 217 -17.16 12.69 -0.47
C LEU A 217 -18.51 12.59 0.26
N LEU A 218 -19.60 12.46 -0.49
CA LEU A 218 -20.94 12.30 0.08
C LEU A 218 -21.06 10.98 0.86
N PHE A 219 -20.58 9.86 0.29
CA PHE A 219 -20.59 8.58 1.01
C PHE A 219 -19.78 8.64 2.30
N PHE A 220 -18.60 9.30 2.32
CA PHE A 220 -17.83 9.50 3.56
C PHE A 220 -18.56 10.42 4.54
N ALA A 221 -19.21 11.48 4.09
CA ALA A 221 -19.99 12.36 4.97
C ALA A 221 -21.17 11.61 5.61
N VAL A 222 -21.90 10.81 4.82
CA VAL A 222 -22.99 9.96 5.32
C VAL A 222 -22.44 8.85 6.22
N PHE A 223 -21.31 8.26 5.90
CA PHE A 223 -20.61 7.30 6.76
C PHE A 223 -20.34 7.88 8.15
N VAL A 224 -19.70 9.06 8.23
CA VAL A 224 -19.44 9.74 9.51
C VAL A 224 -20.74 10.06 10.27
N TRP A 225 -21.77 10.46 9.55
CA TRP A 225 -23.08 10.75 10.16
C TRP A 225 -23.76 9.49 10.72
N VAL A 226 -23.69 8.35 10.01
CA VAL A 226 -24.23 7.05 10.45
C VAL A 226 -23.43 6.54 11.65
N GLU A 227 -22.10 6.55 11.60
CA GLU A 227 -21.21 6.11 12.67
C GLU A 227 -21.46 6.86 13.99
N LYS A 228 -21.71 8.19 13.91
CA LYS A 228 -22.05 9.01 15.09
C LYS A 228 -23.37 8.62 15.78
N ARG A 229 -24.27 7.95 15.06
CA ARG A 229 -25.60 7.57 15.58
C ARG A 229 -25.70 6.10 15.97
N ARG A 230 -24.69 5.29 15.67
CA ARG A 230 -24.67 3.85 15.98
C ARG A 230 -24.20 3.60 17.41
N THR A 231 -24.86 2.65 18.07
CA THR A 231 -24.45 2.15 19.41
C THR A 231 -23.18 1.30 19.34
N HIS A 232 -22.98 0.61 18.23
CA HIS A 232 -21.78 -0.21 17.95
C HIS A 232 -21.22 0.17 16.59
N PRO A 233 -20.52 1.32 16.48
CA PRO A 233 -19.98 1.78 15.23
C PRO A 233 -18.81 0.89 14.78
N MET A 234 -18.61 0.78 13.46
CA MET A 234 -17.41 0.17 12.87
C MET A 234 -16.16 0.94 13.31
N LEU A 235 -16.26 2.27 13.40
CA LEU A 235 -15.20 3.20 13.68
C LEU A 235 -15.59 4.13 14.84
N ASP A 236 -14.98 3.96 16.01
CA ASP A 236 -15.25 4.84 17.16
C ASP A 236 -14.67 6.23 16.90
N LEU A 237 -15.55 7.15 16.50
CA LEU A 237 -15.17 8.53 16.18
C LEU A 237 -14.72 9.34 17.41
N GLU A 238 -15.02 8.89 18.65
CA GLU A 238 -14.50 9.53 19.86
C GLU A 238 -12.97 9.47 19.92
N LEU A 239 -12.35 8.41 19.39
CA LEU A 239 -10.90 8.29 19.36
C LEU A 239 -10.24 9.42 18.55
N PHE A 240 -10.95 9.93 17.53
CA PHE A 240 -10.45 11.03 16.69
C PHE A 240 -10.56 12.42 17.35
N THR A 241 -11.13 12.53 18.55
CA THR A 241 -11.09 13.76 19.36
C THR A 241 -9.71 13.95 20.01
N ALA A 242 -8.97 12.86 20.22
CA ALA A 242 -7.64 12.88 20.82
C ALA A 242 -6.57 13.21 19.75
N ARG A 243 -5.96 14.40 19.83
CA ARG A 243 -4.91 14.86 18.91
C ARG A 243 -3.79 13.83 18.70
N PRO A 244 -3.23 13.14 19.74
CA PRO A 244 -2.19 12.16 19.53
C PRO A 244 -2.66 10.95 18.71
N PHE A 245 -3.92 10.51 18.86
CA PHE A 245 -4.49 9.44 18.05
C PHE A 245 -4.60 9.85 16.58
N VAL A 246 -5.11 11.07 16.30
CA VAL A 246 -5.19 11.62 14.93
C VAL A 246 -3.80 11.71 14.29
N GLY A 247 -2.80 12.19 15.05
CA GLY A 247 -1.42 12.26 14.59
C GLY A 247 -0.83 10.88 14.24
N ALA A 248 -1.09 9.87 15.07
CA ALA A 248 -0.63 8.51 14.82
C ALA A 248 -1.32 7.86 13.59
N VAL A 249 -2.64 8.10 13.41
CA VAL A 249 -3.39 7.67 12.22
C VAL A 249 -2.88 8.38 10.95
N LEU A 250 -2.63 9.69 11.04
CA LEU A 250 -2.04 10.47 9.93
C LEU A 250 -0.66 9.92 9.56
N ALA A 251 0.18 9.56 10.54
CA ALA A 251 1.48 8.94 10.28
C ALA A 251 1.34 7.60 9.54
N MET A 252 0.36 6.77 9.93
CA MET A 252 0.07 5.50 9.25
C MET A 252 -0.40 5.72 7.81
N LEU A 253 -1.33 6.65 7.58
CA LEU A 253 -1.81 7.00 6.24
C LEU A 253 -0.67 7.51 5.36
N ALA A 254 0.15 8.44 5.87
CA ALA A 254 1.26 9.02 5.13
C ALA A 254 2.36 7.98 4.83
N TYR A 255 2.71 7.13 5.79
CA TYR A 255 3.63 6.02 5.58
C TYR A 255 3.14 5.07 4.48
N ALA A 256 1.88 4.68 4.56
CA ALA A 256 1.28 3.74 3.62
C ALA A 256 1.18 4.32 2.20
N SER A 257 0.70 5.56 2.07
CA SER A 257 0.48 6.18 0.76
C SER A 257 1.77 6.66 0.07
N SER A 258 2.82 7.02 0.82
CA SER A 258 4.06 7.54 0.23
C SER A 258 5.18 6.49 0.17
N ALA A 259 5.52 5.85 1.30
CA ALA A 259 6.65 4.91 1.32
C ALA A 259 6.27 3.53 0.75
N GLN A 260 5.15 2.94 1.20
CA GLN A 260 4.75 1.60 0.75
C GLN A 260 4.29 1.59 -0.71
N VAL A 261 3.51 2.59 -1.11
CA VAL A 261 3.05 2.71 -2.51
C VAL A 261 4.23 2.97 -3.43
N MET A 262 5.12 3.91 -3.10
CA MET A 262 6.31 4.16 -3.92
C MET A 262 7.19 2.91 -4.02
N ALA A 263 7.39 2.16 -2.94
CA ALA A 263 8.11 0.89 -2.98
C ALA A 263 7.48 -0.14 -3.94
N SER A 264 6.14 -0.17 -4.01
CA SER A 264 5.42 -1.06 -4.93
C SER A 264 5.42 -0.57 -6.38
N LEU A 265 5.56 0.75 -6.61
CA LEU A 265 5.67 1.34 -7.95
C LEU A 265 7.12 1.36 -8.49
N LEU A 266 8.13 1.29 -7.61
CA LEU A 266 9.54 1.27 -8.00
C LEU A 266 9.90 0.20 -9.04
N PRO A 267 9.38 -1.04 -8.99
CA PRO A 267 9.65 -2.03 -10.03
C PRO A 267 9.19 -1.58 -11.44
N LEU A 268 8.06 -0.85 -11.53
CA LEU A 268 7.61 -0.26 -12.79
C LEU A 268 8.61 0.78 -13.30
N PHE A 269 9.13 1.64 -12.42
CA PHE A 269 10.16 2.61 -12.75
C PHE A 269 11.44 1.93 -13.23
N LEU A 270 11.89 0.89 -12.53
CA LEU A 270 13.11 0.17 -12.87
C LEU A 270 12.99 -0.55 -14.21
N GLN A 271 11.84 -1.15 -14.50
CA GLN A 271 11.62 -1.89 -15.75
C GLN A 271 11.34 -0.94 -16.92
N ASN A 272 10.40 -0.03 -16.80
CA ASN A 272 9.95 0.82 -17.90
C ASN A 272 10.76 2.11 -18.04
N GLY A 273 11.10 2.77 -16.92
CA GLY A 273 11.89 4.01 -16.96
C GLY A 273 13.39 3.79 -17.19
N ARG A 274 13.92 2.66 -16.64
CA ARG A 274 15.36 2.33 -16.74
C ARG A 274 15.68 1.24 -17.73
N GLY A 275 14.67 0.52 -18.23
CA GLY A 275 14.85 -0.59 -19.17
C GLY A 275 15.42 -1.86 -18.54
N ASN A 276 15.39 -2.00 -17.22
CA ASN A 276 15.91 -3.18 -16.54
C ASN A 276 15.01 -4.41 -16.80
N GLY A 277 15.62 -5.57 -16.95
CA GLY A 277 14.87 -6.83 -16.94
C GLY A 277 14.21 -7.08 -15.57
N VAL A 278 13.20 -7.94 -15.52
CA VAL A 278 12.41 -8.23 -14.31
C VAL A 278 13.30 -8.67 -13.13
N LEU A 279 14.26 -9.57 -13.38
CA LEU A 279 15.20 -10.04 -12.36
C LEU A 279 16.15 -8.93 -11.90
N GLN A 280 16.65 -8.12 -12.83
CA GLN A 280 17.51 -6.98 -12.50
C GLN A 280 16.77 -5.94 -11.66
N ALA A 281 15.51 -5.67 -11.97
CA ALA A 281 14.66 -4.80 -11.16
C ALA A 281 14.47 -5.35 -9.74
N GLY A 282 14.27 -6.67 -9.60
CA GLY A 282 14.20 -7.32 -8.28
C GLY A 282 15.49 -7.16 -7.47
N ILE A 283 16.65 -7.35 -8.11
CA ILE A 283 17.98 -7.16 -7.46
C ILE A 283 18.18 -5.68 -7.10
N ALA A 284 17.83 -4.76 -7.98
CA ALA A 284 17.94 -3.33 -7.74
C ALA A 284 17.09 -2.84 -6.54
N MET A 285 16.04 -3.58 -6.15
CA MET A 285 15.24 -3.28 -4.95
C MET A 285 15.92 -3.65 -3.62
N LEU A 286 17.04 -4.37 -3.63
CA LEU A 286 17.73 -4.82 -2.40
C LEU A 286 18.10 -3.69 -1.43
N PRO A 287 18.62 -2.52 -1.85
CA PRO A 287 18.94 -1.44 -0.92
C PRO A 287 17.74 -0.98 -0.10
N PHE A 288 16.56 -0.86 -0.74
CA PHE A 288 15.30 -0.57 -0.05
C PHE A 288 14.91 -1.70 0.93
N ALA A 289 14.95 -2.94 0.47
CA ALA A 289 14.52 -4.10 1.22
C ALA A 289 15.40 -4.35 2.46
N ILE A 290 16.73 -4.23 2.33
CA ILE A 290 17.69 -4.37 3.44
C ILE A 290 17.46 -3.27 4.48
N ALA A 291 17.26 -2.03 4.04
CA ALA A 291 16.97 -0.93 4.95
C ALA A 291 15.65 -1.17 5.71
N MET A 292 14.58 -1.60 5.02
CA MET A 292 13.30 -1.96 5.64
C MET A 292 13.41 -3.08 6.68
N LEU A 293 14.36 -4.00 6.53
CA LEU A 293 14.61 -5.08 7.50
C LEU A 293 15.38 -4.60 8.74
N ILE A 294 16.38 -3.73 8.56
CA ILE A 294 17.28 -3.29 9.63
C ILE A 294 16.65 -2.19 10.51
N PHE A 295 16.04 -1.19 9.91
CA PHE A 295 15.64 0.03 10.60
C PHE A 295 14.44 -0.08 11.56
N PRO A 296 13.54 -1.05 11.52
CA PRO A 296 12.61 -1.30 12.62
C PRO A 296 13.32 -1.61 13.95
N GLN A 297 14.48 -2.25 13.89
CA GLN A 297 15.29 -2.54 15.09
C GLN A 297 15.98 -1.28 15.61
N VAL A 298 16.43 -0.40 14.70
CA VAL A 298 16.98 0.91 15.07
C VAL A 298 15.90 1.77 15.73
N GLY A 299 14.69 1.80 15.17
CA GLY A 299 13.54 2.50 15.77
C GLY A 299 13.24 2.02 17.20
N ARG A 300 13.27 0.70 17.45
CA ARG A 300 13.15 0.16 18.81
C ARG A 300 14.25 0.61 19.77
N ARG A 301 15.49 0.74 19.29
CA ARG A 301 16.62 1.24 20.09
C ARG A 301 16.53 2.75 20.35
N LEU A 302 15.91 3.50 19.45
CA LEU A 302 15.66 4.95 19.62
C LEU A 302 14.48 5.25 20.56
N SER A 303 13.55 4.31 20.71
CA SER A 303 12.31 4.48 21.50
C SER A 303 12.53 4.87 22.98
N PRO A 304 13.62 4.51 23.70
CA PRO A 304 13.92 5.03 25.02
C PRO A 304 14.36 6.50 25.05
N TYR A 305 14.87 7.01 23.93
CA TYR A 305 15.45 8.37 23.84
C TYR A 305 14.53 9.35 23.12
N LEU A 306 13.66 8.87 22.25
CA LEU A 306 12.75 9.67 21.44
C LEU A 306 11.31 9.19 21.66
N GLU A 307 10.41 10.13 21.93
CA GLU A 307 8.97 9.84 21.93
C GLU A 307 8.51 9.35 20.54
N SER A 308 7.42 8.58 20.49
CA SER A 308 6.83 8.09 19.24
C SER A 308 6.57 9.23 18.23
N ALA A 309 6.18 10.41 18.69
CA ALA A 309 6.02 11.60 17.86
C ALA A 309 7.29 11.99 17.10
N GLY A 310 8.44 11.95 17.78
CA GLY A 310 9.74 12.24 17.17
C GLY A 310 10.19 11.20 16.17
N ILE A 311 10.01 9.91 16.49
CA ILE A 311 10.38 8.80 15.59
C ILE A 311 9.51 8.82 14.32
N LEU A 312 8.20 9.04 14.46
CA LEU A 312 7.28 9.11 13.33
C LEU A 312 7.56 10.32 12.44
N ALA A 313 7.77 11.49 13.02
CA ALA A 313 8.12 12.69 12.26
C ALA A 313 9.46 12.52 11.53
N LEU A 314 10.50 12.00 12.21
CA LEU A 314 11.80 11.72 11.61
C LEU A 314 11.69 10.69 10.47
N GLY A 315 10.94 9.60 10.69
CA GLY A 315 10.72 8.57 9.66
C GLY A 315 10.07 9.15 8.41
N LEU A 316 9.05 10.02 8.55
CA LEU A 316 8.40 10.70 7.42
C LEU A 316 9.32 11.71 6.73
N LEU A 317 10.17 12.42 7.46
CA LEU A 317 11.21 13.30 6.88
C LEU A 317 12.21 12.49 6.04
N ILE A 318 12.65 11.33 6.53
CA ILE A 318 13.56 10.44 5.80
C ILE A 318 12.86 9.89 4.56
N VAL A 319 11.57 9.53 4.63
CA VAL A 319 10.76 9.13 3.46
C VAL A 319 10.69 10.27 2.43
N ALA A 320 10.46 11.51 2.87
CA ALA A 320 10.44 12.67 2.00
C ALA A 320 11.80 12.87 1.29
N LEU A 321 12.91 12.78 2.05
CA LEU A 321 14.26 12.88 1.50
C LEU A 321 14.56 11.75 0.50
N GLY A 322 14.19 10.51 0.81
CA GLY A 322 14.35 9.37 -0.09
C GLY A 322 13.61 9.56 -1.42
N ASN A 323 12.36 10.03 -1.37
CA ASN A 323 11.58 10.36 -2.57
C ASN A 323 12.21 11.53 -3.37
N LEU A 324 12.72 12.57 -2.72
CA LEU A 324 13.42 13.66 -3.42
C LEU A 324 14.69 13.17 -4.13
N ILE A 325 15.48 12.31 -3.50
CA ILE A 325 16.68 11.74 -4.14
C ILE A 325 16.27 10.84 -5.32
N LEU A 326 15.20 10.05 -5.19
CA LEU A 326 14.67 9.24 -6.28
C LEU A 326 14.15 10.11 -7.45
N MET A 327 13.57 11.27 -7.16
CA MET A 327 13.21 12.25 -8.20
C MET A 327 14.44 12.69 -8.99
N PHE A 328 15.54 13.08 -8.33
CA PHE A 328 16.78 13.42 -9.01
C PHE A 328 17.37 12.23 -9.78
N ALA A 329 17.28 11.01 -9.21
CA ALA A 329 17.69 9.79 -9.90
C ALA A 329 16.88 9.53 -11.17
N ALA A 330 15.58 9.84 -11.18
CA ALA A 330 14.71 9.69 -12.33
C ALA A 330 15.06 10.70 -13.45
N VAL A 331 15.40 11.94 -13.09
CA VAL A 331 15.75 12.99 -14.05
C VAL A 331 17.17 12.81 -14.60
N GLN A 332 18.16 12.58 -13.71
CA GLN A 332 19.58 12.51 -14.09
C GLN A 332 20.05 11.12 -14.52
N GLN A 333 19.19 10.11 -14.40
CA GLN A 333 19.50 8.70 -14.71
C GLN A 333 20.70 8.13 -13.91
N GLY A 334 21.05 8.74 -12.75
CA GLY A 334 22.19 8.37 -11.91
C GLY A 334 21.94 7.07 -11.13
N GLU A 335 22.83 6.07 -11.24
CA GLU A 335 22.70 4.81 -10.48
C GLU A 335 22.96 4.99 -8.98
N LEU A 336 23.99 5.77 -8.62
CA LEU A 336 24.29 6.02 -7.21
C LEU A 336 23.12 6.74 -6.50
N LEU A 337 22.50 7.72 -7.17
CA LEU A 337 21.31 8.41 -6.65
C LEU A 337 20.14 7.45 -6.46
N LEU A 338 19.96 6.51 -7.38
CA LEU A 338 18.92 5.50 -7.29
C LEU A 338 19.14 4.59 -6.05
N ILE A 339 20.34 4.05 -5.88
CA ILE A 339 20.69 3.19 -4.74
C ILE A 339 20.52 3.94 -3.42
N CYS A 340 21.07 5.17 -3.33
CA CYS A 340 20.95 6.00 -2.13
C CYS A 340 19.50 6.37 -1.83
N GLY A 341 18.73 6.76 -2.84
CA GLY A 341 17.32 7.11 -2.70
C GLY A 341 16.47 5.94 -2.19
N MET A 342 16.69 4.73 -2.75
CA MET A 342 16.01 3.52 -2.29
C MET A 342 16.42 3.12 -0.86
N ALA A 343 17.70 3.20 -0.51
CA ALA A 343 18.17 2.91 0.84
C ALA A 343 17.58 3.89 1.87
N ILE A 344 17.55 5.18 1.54
CA ILE A 344 16.98 6.23 2.41
C ILE A 344 15.46 6.07 2.54
N LEU A 345 14.75 5.81 1.43
CA LEU A 345 13.32 5.53 1.45
C LEU A 345 12.99 4.31 2.33
N GLY A 346 13.78 3.23 2.17
CA GLY A 346 13.66 2.01 3.00
C GLY A 346 13.97 2.27 4.47
N THR A 347 14.93 3.15 4.78
CA THR A 347 15.25 3.56 6.15
C THR A 347 14.07 4.24 6.82
N GLY A 348 13.47 5.25 6.18
CA GLY A 348 12.28 5.91 6.68
C GLY A 348 11.09 4.97 6.83
N GLY A 349 10.84 4.15 5.81
CA GLY A 349 9.80 3.12 5.85
C GLY A 349 10.01 2.11 6.98
N GLY A 350 11.24 1.66 7.21
CA GLY A 350 11.58 0.74 8.29
C GLY A 350 11.34 1.33 9.68
N LEU A 351 11.72 2.59 9.92
CA LEU A 351 11.43 3.29 11.17
C LEU A 351 9.93 3.39 11.44
N LEU A 352 9.14 3.64 10.40
CA LEU A 352 7.68 3.82 10.50
C LEU A 352 6.91 2.51 10.68
N ASN A 353 7.40 1.41 10.09
CA ASN A 353 6.62 0.16 9.94
C ASN A 353 6.08 -0.41 11.26
N GLY A 354 6.84 -0.43 12.33
CA GLY A 354 6.35 -0.90 13.64
C GLY A 354 5.86 0.25 14.55
N GLU A 355 6.47 1.43 14.42
CA GLU A 355 6.21 2.54 15.32
C GLU A 355 4.83 3.17 15.10
N THR A 356 4.31 3.20 13.86
CA THR A 356 2.95 3.67 13.55
C THR A 356 1.89 2.86 14.28
N GLN A 357 1.97 1.53 14.23
CA GLN A 357 1.06 0.64 14.96
C GLN A 357 1.17 0.84 16.46
N LYS A 358 2.39 0.87 16.99
CA LYS A 358 2.66 1.09 18.43
C LYS A 358 2.12 2.44 18.90
N ALA A 359 2.31 3.50 18.12
CA ALA A 359 1.82 4.82 18.44
C ALA A 359 0.29 4.87 18.52
N ILE A 360 -0.43 4.29 17.54
CA ILE A 360 -1.90 4.21 17.56
C ILE A 360 -2.37 3.44 18.81
N MET A 361 -1.78 2.27 19.08
CA MET A 361 -2.13 1.44 20.23
C MET A 361 -1.81 2.11 21.57
N GLY A 362 -0.74 2.90 21.63
CA GLY A 362 -0.31 3.61 22.84
C GLY A 362 -1.20 4.81 23.23
N THR A 363 -2.05 5.28 22.32
CA THR A 363 -2.96 6.42 22.57
C THR A 363 -4.33 6.00 23.09
N VAL A 364 -4.61 4.71 23.20
CA VAL A 364 -5.92 4.18 23.62
C VAL A 364 -5.82 3.30 24.87
N SER A 365 -6.92 3.18 25.61
CA SER A 365 -7.01 2.25 26.74
C SER A 365 -6.96 0.79 26.27
N ARG A 366 -6.51 -0.13 27.15
CA ARG A 366 -6.43 -1.56 26.85
C ARG A 366 -7.77 -2.17 26.43
N SER A 367 -8.90 -1.66 26.97
CA SER A 367 -10.24 -2.11 26.59
C SER A 367 -10.64 -1.77 25.15
N ARG A 368 -10.02 -0.73 24.55
CA ARG A 368 -10.26 -0.31 23.15
C ARG A 368 -9.13 -0.74 22.20
N ALA A 369 -8.17 -1.53 22.65
CA ALA A 369 -6.99 -1.94 21.87
C ALA A 369 -7.36 -2.70 20.58
N GLY A 370 -8.36 -3.58 20.62
CA GLY A 370 -8.83 -4.29 19.43
C GLY A 370 -9.37 -3.35 18.35
N MET A 371 -10.16 -2.35 18.72
CA MET A 371 -10.67 -1.34 17.80
C MET A 371 -9.54 -0.48 17.23
N ALA A 372 -8.59 -0.03 18.06
CA ALA A 372 -7.44 0.74 17.61
C ALA A 372 -6.55 -0.04 16.63
N SER A 373 -6.38 -1.34 16.84
CA SER A 373 -5.68 -2.22 15.90
C SER A 373 -6.40 -2.31 14.56
N GLY A 374 -7.73 -2.45 14.59
CA GLY A 374 -8.57 -2.43 13.40
C GLY A 374 -8.46 -1.10 12.63
N ILE A 375 -8.57 0.04 13.34
CA ILE A 375 -8.42 1.38 12.75
C ILE A 375 -7.02 1.54 12.13
N SER A 376 -5.97 1.11 12.83
CA SER A 376 -4.59 1.15 12.33
C SER A 376 -4.45 0.41 11.01
N THR A 377 -4.97 -0.81 10.94
CA THR A 377 -4.87 -1.65 9.75
C THR A 377 -5.73 -1.10 8.61
N THR A 378 -6.96 -0.68 8.89
CA THR A 378 -7.84 -0.03 7.90
C THR A 378 -7.21 1.25 7.37
N SER A 379 -6.65 2.11 8.22
CA SER A 379 -5.95 3.33 7.81
C SER A 379 -4.75 3.04 6.93
N ARG A 380 -3.99 1.97 7.21
CA ARG A 380 -2.88 1.54 6.37
C ARG A 380 -3.35 1.17 4.96
N PHE A 381 -4.36 0.31 4.83
CA PHE A 381 -4.86 -0.11 3.52
C PHE A 381 -5.59 1.00 2.78
N THR A 382 -6.30 1.89 3.50
CA THR A 382 -6.85 3.12 2.93
C THR A 382 -5.74 4.01 2.36
N GLY A 383 -4.63 4.18 3.10
CA GLY A 383 -3.47 4.92 2.63
C GLY A 383 -2.83 4.29 1.39
N ILE A 384 -2.71 2.95 1.37
CA ILE A 384 -2.20 2.21 0.19
C ILE A 384 -3.11 2.46 -1.02
N LEU A 385 -4.43 2.28 -0.87
CA LEU A 385 -5.38 2.41 -1.97
C LEU A 385 -5.39 3.82 -2.56
N LEU A 386 -5.57 4.84 -1.70
CA LEU A 386 -5.57 6.24 -2.14
C LEU A 386 -4.21 6.68 -2.66
N GLY A 387 -3.13 6.14 -2.10
CA GLY A 387 -1.77 6.36 -2.56
C GLY A 387 -1.53 5.81 -3.96
N PHE A 388 -1.93 4.56 -4.24
CA PHE A 388 -1.84 3.99 -5.59
C PHE A 388 -2.63 4.81 -6.59
N ALA A 389 -3.91 5.07 -6.32
CA ALA A 389 -4.76 5.83 -7.22
C ALA A 389 -4.25 7.29 -7.41
N GLY A 390 -3.83 7.96 -6.33
CA GLY A 390 -3.35 9.35 -6.40
C GLY A 390 -1.99 9.49 -7.08
N LEU A 391 -1.00 8.70 -6.66
CA LEU A 391 0.34 8.74 -7.27
C LEU A 391 0.33 8.15 -8.67
N GLY A 392 -0.51 7.13 -8.94
CA GLY A 392 -0.75 6.60 -10.27
C GLY A 392 -1.35 7.64 -11.21
N ALA A 393 -2.31 8.43 -10.74
CA ALA A 393 -2.88 9.55 -11.52
C ALA A 393 -1.82 10.62 -11.87
N VAL A 394 -0.96 10.96 -10.91
CA VAL A 394 0.17 11.89 -11.13
C VAL A 394 1.14 11.30 -12.14
N LEU A 395 1.50 10.02 -11.98
CA LEU A 395 2.37 9.29 -12.91
C LEU A 395 1.79 9.30 -14.33
N ALA A 396 0.54 8.89 -14.50
CA ALA A 396 -0.13 8.83 -15.80
C ALA A 396 -0.19 10.20 -16.48
N SER A 397 -0.62 11.23 -15.75
CA SER A 397 -0.66 12.60 -16.27
C SER A 397 0.73 13.11 -16.65
N GLY A 398 1.74 12.83 -15.83
CA GLY A 398 3.12 13.22 -16.07
C GLY A 398 3.73 12.52 -17.29
N VAL A 399 3.50 11.20 -17.44
CA VAL A 399 3.95 10.43 -18.63
C VAL A 399 3.29 10.96 -19.89
N LYS A 400 1.96 11.15 -19.88
CA LYS A 400 1.21 11.68 -21.02
C LYS A 400 1.75 13.04 -21.48
N SER A 401 1.88 13.99 -20.57
CA SER A 401 2.41 15.33 -20.86
C SER A 401 3.85 15.28 -21.38
N ALA A 402 4.71 14.43 -20.79
CA ALA A 402 6.09 14.27 -21.23
C ALA A 402 6.20 13.65 -22.62
N VAL A 403 5.36 12.66 -22.95
CA VAL A 403 5.29 12.04 -24.28
C VAL A 403 4.88 13.07 -25.33
N GLU A 404 3.81 13.81 -25.06
CA GLU A 404 3.30 14.84 -25.98
C GLU A 404 4.35 15.91 -26.27
N SER A 405 5.01 16.45 -25.24
CA SER A 405 6.08 17.44 -25.41
C SER A 405 7.26 16.89 -26.24
N ARG A 406 7.75 15.70 -25.90
CA ARG A 406 8.92 15.12 -26.55
C ARG A 406 8.66 14.68 -28.01
N LEU A 407 7.43 14.26 -28.35
CA LEU A 407 7.05 14.00 -29.73
C LEU A 407 7.10 15.27 -30.56
N ILE A 408 6.63 16.40 -30.03
CA ILE A 408 6.70 17.71 -30.69
C ILE A 408 8.16 18.11 -30.89
N ASP A 409 9.00 17.98 -29.86
CA ASP A 409 10.43 18.32 -29.90
C ASP A 409 11.19 17.45 -30.94
N ALA A 410 10.79 16.19 -31.08
CA ALA A 410 11.36 15.26 -32.06
C ALA A 410 10.80 15.45 -33.48
N GLY A 411 9.85 16.36 -33.69
CA GLY A 411 9.18 16.54 -34.99
C GLY A 411 8.34 15.34 -35.43
N VAL A 412 7.91 14.48 -34.49
CA VAL A 412 7.14 13.28 -34.77
C VAL A 412 5.66 13.54 -34.46
N SER A 413 4.79 13.30 -35.45
CA SER A 413 3.35 13.43 -35.26
C SER A 413 2.84 12.39 -34.27
N ALA A 414 2.10 12.84 -33.27
CA ALA A 414 1.49 11.96 -32.27
C ALA A 414 0.44 11.04 -32.94
N LYS A 415 0.60 9.73 -32.80
CA LYS A 415 -0.39 8.75 -33.24
C LYS A 415 -1.34 8.39 -32.09
N PRO A 416 -2.64 8.19 -32.36
CA PRO A 416 -3.58 7.73 -31.36
C PRO A 416 -3.12 6.44 -30.69
N GLY A 417 -3.22 6.36 -29.35
CA GLY A 417 -2.82 5.20 -28.57
C GLY A 417 -1.34 5.17 -28.14
N PHE A 418 -0.44 5.96 -28.74
CA PHE A 418 0.98 5.93 -28.37
C PHE A 418 1.22 6.26 -26.90
N SER A 419 0.67 7.37 -26.42
CA SER A 419 0.79 7.78 -25.01
C SER A 419 0.17 6.75 -24.06
N GLU A 420 -0.93 6.12 -24.45
CA GLU A 420 -1.62 5.09 -23.68
C GLU A 420 -0.76 3.82 -23.54
N TYR A 421 -0.15 3.36 -24.62
CA TYR A 421 0.76 2.21 -24.59
C TYR A 421 2.03 2.53 -23.77
N VAL A 422 2.58 3.74 -23.91
CA VAL A 422 3.73 4.16 -23.08
C VAL A 422 3.34 4.19 -21.60
N MET A 423 2.19 4.73 -21.23
CA MET A 423 1.71 4.72 -19.84
C MET A 423 1.54 3.29 -19.30
N ALA A 424 1.03 2.38 -20.12
CA ALA A 424 0.88 0.96 -19.74
C ALA A 424 2.23 0.22 -19.64
N GLY A 425 3.34 0.81 -20.12
CA GLY A 425 4.65 0.16 -20.18
C GLY A 425 4.82 -0.81 -21.34
N ASP A 426 3.88 -0.81 -22.29
CA ASP A 426 3.95 -1.60 -23.53
C ASP A 426 4.64 -0.81 -24.65
N PHE A 427 5.95 -0.64 -24.50
CA PHE A 427 6.76 0.14 -25.45
C PHE A 427 6.87 -0.51 -26.82
N GLU A 428 6.84 -1.84 -26.88
CA GLU A 428 6.89 -2.57 -28.16
C GLU A 428 5.67 -2.22 -29.01
N ARG A 429 4.49 -2.25 -28.42
CA ARG A 429 3.24 -1.91 -29.12
C ARG A 429 3.15 -0.41 -29.44
N ALA A 430 3.66 0.44 -28.54
CA ALA A 430 3.74 1.88 -28.81
C ALA A 430 4.61 2.16 -30.03
N ILE A 431 5.82 1.58 -30.10
CA ILE A 431 6.79 1.77 -31.17
C ILE A 431 6.29 1.16 -32.49
N ALA A 432 5.59 0.02 -32.44
CA ALA A 432 5.02 -0.63 -33.63
C ALA A 432 4.01 0.24 -34.41
N LEU A 433 3.51 1.33 -33.81
CA LEU A 433 2.68 2.32 -34.50
C LEU A 433 3.48 3.14 -35.54
N TYR A 434 4.81 3.15 -35.48
CA TYR A 434 5.69 3.99 -36.28
C TYR A 434 6.61 3.17 -37.18
N PRO A 435 7.23 3.80 -38.21
CA PRO A 435 8.22 3.16 -39.04
C PRO A 435 9.46 2.69 -38.25
N HIS A 436 10.12 1.63 -38.73
CA HIS A 436 11.26 0.99 -38.05
C HIS A 436 12.48 1.90 -37.84
N ASP A 437 12.68 2.88 -38.70
CA ASP A 437 13.76 3.88 -38.60
C ASP A 437 13.68 4.77 -37.33
N LEU A 438 12.49 4.91 -36.75
CA LEU A 438 12.26 5.68 -35.51
C LEU A 438 12.32 4.84 -34.23
N THR A 439 12.55 3.53 -34.32
CA THR A 439 12.45 2.58 -33.19
C THR A 439 13.30 3.00 -31.99
N GLU A 440 14.59 3.26 -32.17
CA GLU A 440 15.50 3.61 -31.08
C GLU A 440 15.17 5.00 -30.49
N THR A 441 14.80 5.97 -31.34
CA THR A 441 14.40 7.30 -30.91
C THR A 441 13.13 7.25 -30.04
N LEU A 442 12.11 6.52 -30.50
CA LEU A 442 10.85 6.38 -29.79
C LEU A 442 10.99 5.58 -28.49
N LYS A 443 11.86 4.57 -28.47
CA LYS A 443 12.17 3.81 -27.26
C LYS A 443 12.83 4.69 -26.20
N GLY A 444 13.83 5.47 -26.58
CA GLY A 444 14.47 6.42 -25.69
C GLY A 444 13.48 7.52 -25.18
N LEU A 445 12.62 8.02 -26.08
CA LEU A 445 11.57 8.98 -25.73
C LEU A 445 10.58 8.40 -24.73
N ALA A 446 10.11 7.16 -24.95
CA ALA A 446 9.18 6.49 -24.07
C ALA A 446 9.77 6.28 -22.65
N GLN A 447 11.01 5.78 -22.56
CA GLN A 447 11.71 5.56 -21.29
C GLN A 447 11.94 6.87 -20.52
N GLN A 448 12.37 7.92 -21.21
CA GLN A 448 12.57 9.23 -20.58
C GLN A 448 11.27 9.87 -20.13
N SER A 449 10.19 9.75 -20.92
CA SER A 449 8.87 10.26 -20.55
C SER A 449 8.31 9.51 -19.33
N TYR A 450 8.52 8.19 -19.27
CA TYR A 450 8.14 7.37 -18.15
C TYR A 450 8.89 7.78 -16.87
N SER A 451 10.21 7.99 -16.97
CA SER A 451 11.05 8.48 -15.87
C SER A 451 10.62 9.88 -15.38
N GLN A 452 10.22 10.76 -16.29
CA GLN A 452 9.73 12.10 -15.95
C GLN A 452 8.38 12.03 -15.22
N GLY A 453 7.47 11.14 -15.62
CA GLY A 453 6.23 10.89 -14.90
C GLY A 453 6.49 10.42 -13.46
N PHE A 454 7.46 9.50 -13.27
CA PHE A 454 7.88 9.08 -11.93
C PHE A 454 8.52 10.21 -11.11
N ALA A 455 9.27 11.11 -11.73
CA ALA A 455 9.81 12.27 -11.03
C ALA A 455 8.68 13.12 -10.41
N GLY A 456 7.57 13.32 -11.12
CA GLY A 456 6.38 13.99 -10.60
C GLY A 456 5.77 13.24 -9.39
N ALA A 457 5.61 11.92 -9.51
CA ALA A 457 5.07 11.09 -8.42
C ALA A 457 5.97 11.12 -7.17
N PHE A 458 7.29 11.07 -7.33
CA PHE A 458 8.25 11.21 -6.23
C PHE A 458 8.13 12.57 -5.53
N VAL A 459 7.99 13.67 -6.27
CA VAL A 459 7.79 15.00 -5.69
C VAL A 459 6.53 15.06 -4.85
N ILE A 460 5.40 14.57 -5.37
CA ILE A 460 4.12 14.57 -4.62
C ILE A 460 4.22 13.70 -3.37
N ALA A 461 4.84 12.51 -3.47
CA ALA A 461 5.07 11.64 -2.31
C ALA A 461 5.97 12.31 -1.26
N ALA A 462 7.01 13.03 -1.68
CA ALA A 462 7.91 13.77 -0.81
C ALA A 462 7.19 14.93 -0.10
N LEU A 463 6.44 15.75 -0.84
CA LEU A 463 5.67 16.86 -0.27
C LEU A 463 4.62 16.36 0.73
N PHE A 464 3.89 15.31 0.39
CA PHE A 464 2.91 14.72 1.29
C PHE A 464 3.56 14.20 2.57
N SER A 465 4.69 13.48 2.47
CA SER A 465 5.44 12.98 3.63
C SER A 465 5.97 14.13 4.49
N LEU A 466 6.44 15.22 3.89
CA LEU A 466 6.95 16.39 4.60
C LEU A 466 5.83 17.10 5.38
N LEU A 467 4.70 17.35 4.72
CA LEU A 467 3.53 17.97 5.36
C LEU A 467 2.98 17.09 6.49
N ALA A 468 2.90 15.78 6.24
CA ALA A 468 2.47 14.82 7.24
C ALA A 468 3.44 14.76 8.44
N SER A 469 4.75 14.83 8.20
CA SER A 469 5.75 14.89 9.28
C SER A 469 5.52 16.08 10.21
N ALA A 470 5.31 17.26 9.65
CA ALA A 470 5.00 18.46 10.42
C ALA A 470 3.67 18.32 11.19
N GLY A 471 2.62 17.81 10.52
CA GLY A 471 1.31 17.57 11.13
C GLY A 471 1.38 16.55 12.29
N VAL A 472 2.08 15.43 12.09
CA VAL A 472 2.31 14.39 13.11
C VAL A 472 3.02 14.97 14.32
N TYR A 473 4.11 15.72 14.10
CA TYR A 473 4.86 16.32 15.20
C TYR A 473 4.00 17.28 16.02
N VAL A 474 3.23 18.17 15.38
CA VAL A 474 2.35 19.13 16.04
C VAL A 474 1.21 18.45 16.79
N LEU A 475 0.56 17.45 16.19
CA LEU A 475 -0.60 16.75 16.77
C LEU A 475 -0.20 15.84 17.94
N MET A 476 0.95 15.19 17.86
CA MET A 476 1.39 14.23 18.87
C MET A 476 2.24 14.84 19.99
N ARG A 477 2.74 16.06 19.82
CA ARG A 477 3.53 16.72 20.87
C ARG A 477 2.68 16.95 22.11
N SER A 478 2.98 16.26 23.19
CA SER A 478 2.21 16.31 24.44
C SER A 478 2.30 17.69 25.10
N LYS A 479 1.17 18.22 25.58
CA LYS A 479 1.14 19.42 26.43
C LYS A 479 1.96 19.27 27.72
N LYS A 480 2.21 18.04 28.20
CA LYS A 480 3.06 17.75 29.36
C LYS A 480 4.51 18.16 29.15
N ALA A 481 5.07 17.98 27.95
CA ALA A 481 6.45 18.41 27.65
C ALA A 481 6.58 19.94 27.65
N ILE A 482 5.53 20.66 27.23
CA ILE A 482 5.49 22.14 27.27
C ILE A 482 5.40 22.64 28.69
N ALA A 483 4.63 21.96 29.55
CA ALA A 483 4.51 22.34 31.00
C ALA A 483 5.84 22.10 31.72
N LEU A 484 6.54 21.02 31.48
CA LEU A 484 7.85 20.75 32.10
C LEU A 484 8.95 21.70 31.59
N GLN A 485 8.95 22.07 30.30
CA GLN A 485 9.87 23.09 29.77
C GLN A 485 9.59 24.50 30.34
N ASN A 486 8.32 24.83 30.58
CA ASN A 486 7.95 26.11 31.21
C ASN A 486 8.26 26.13 32.71
N VAL A 487 8.15 25.00 33.42
CA VAL A 487 8.56 24.88 34.82
C VAL A 487 10.09 25.00 34.94
N SER A 488 10.85 24.32 34.07
CA SER A 488 12.32 24.42 34.08
C SER A 488 12.85 25.81 33.71
N LYS A 489 12.14 26.57 32.85
CA LYS A 489 12.51 27.94 32.52
C LYS A 489 12.16 28.93 33.65
N ASN A 490 11.16 28.62 34.47
CA ASN A 490 10.77 29.47 35.61
C ASN A 490 11.58 29.14 36.89
N THR A 491 12.25 28.01 36.98
CA THR A 491 13.16 27.65 38.08
C THR A 491 14.59 28.13 37.85
N CYS A 492 14.92 28.64 36.66
CA CYS A 492 16.23 29.24 36.32
C CYS A 492 16.17 30.79 36.25
N ARG A 493 15.08 31.41 36.71
CA ARG A 493 14.98 32.85 37.01
C ARG A 493 14.79 33.00 38.50
#